data_7d4e6817f99f2550d8aa74ac3630ac6b
#
_entry.id   7d4e6817f99f2550d8aa74ac3630ac6b
#
_cell.length_a   1.000
_cell.length_b   1.000
_cell.length_c   1.000
_cell.angle_alpha   90.00
_cell.angle_beta   90.00
_cell.angle_gamma   90.00
#
_symmetry.space_group_name_H-M   'P 1'
#
loop_
_entity.id
_entity.type
_entity.pdbx_description
1 polymer ?
#
loop_
_entity_poly.entity_id
_entity_poly.type
_entity_poly.pdbx_seq_one_letter_code
_entity_poly.pdbx_strand_id
1 'polypeptide(L)'
;MIINFNRITMIRKYIMIASALLCGSIFTACDDDNDTPTFPEKTETTYDMSGFARGADVSWLSEMESSGYKFYTSDGKEQECMSLLRDLGINAIRLRVWVNPENDTEDVKGWCNKGDVLLKAWRAHNLGYRLMIDFHYSDRWADPVQQAK
;
A
#
# COMPACT_ATOMS: atom_id res chain seq x y z
N MET A 1 12.37 21.60 -47.39
CA MET A 1 11.74 22.04 -46.15
C MET A 1 12.84 22.37 -45.14
N ILE A 2 13.18 23.64 -45.01
CA ILE A 2 14.31 24.10 -44.18
C ILE A 2 13.77 24.36 -42.76
N ILE A 3 14.16 23.53 -41.81
CA ILE A 3 13.77 23.71 -40.42
C ILE A 3 14.68 24.78 -39.82
N ASN A 4 14.07 25.90 -39.38
CA ASN A 4 14.77 27.05 -38.86
C ASN A 4 15.29 26.78 -37.44
N PHE A 5 16.57 26.52 -37.30
CA PHE A 5 17.28 26.17 -36.05
C PHE A 5 17.16 27.23 -34.93
N ASN A 6 16.87 28.47 -35.26
CA ASN A 6 16.76 29.57 -34.30
C ASN A 6 15.52 29.49 -33.37
N ARG A 7 14.44 28.80 -33.81
CA ARG A 7 13.23 28.62 -32.98
C ARG A 7 13.43 27.59 -31.87
N ILE A 8 14.25 26.57 -32.11
CA ILE A 8 14.53 25.51 -31.13
C ILE A 8 15.39 26.04 -29.97
N THR A 9 16.31 26.92 -30.27
CA THR A 9 17.20 27.53 -29.26
C THR A 9 16.46 28.49 -28.33
N MET A 10 15.44 29.20 -28.84
CA MET A 10 14.60 30.09 -28.03
C MET A 10 13.71 29.31 -27.07
N ILE A 11 13.09 28.22 -27.54
CA ILE A 11 12.23 27.35 -26.70
C ILE A 11 13.05 26.72 -25.57
N ARG A 12 14.29 26.28 -25.83
CA ARG A 12 15.19 25.76 -24.79
C ARG A 12 15.55 26.81 -23.73
N LYS A 13 15.72 28.07 -24.10
CA LYS A 13 16.01 29.16 -23.14
C LYS A 13 14.80 29.43 -22.21
N TYR A 14 13.58 29.40 -22.73
CA TYR A 14 12.38 29.62 -21.89
C TYR A 14 12.06 28.43 -20.98
N ILE A 15 12.36 27.21 -21.38
CA ILE A 15 12.20 26.01 -20.52
C ILE A 15 13.22 26.03 -19.38
N MET A 16 14.45 26.48 -19.62
CA MET A 16 15.47 26.58 -18.55
C MET A 16 15.15 27.70 -17.55
N ILE A 17 14.52 28.79 -17.96
CA ILE A 17 14.15 29.90 -17.06
C ILE A 17 12.90 29.53 -16.24
N ALA A 18 11.96 28.76 -16.80
CA ALA A 18 10.78 28.28 -16.08
C ALA A 18 11.13 27.24 -14.99
N SER A 19 12.14 26.40 -15.20
CA SER A 19 12.60 25.44 -14.17
C SER A 19 13.43 26.07 -13.05
N ALA A 20 14.06 27.25 -13.27
CA ALA A 20 14.82 27.93 -12.23
C ALA A 20 13.94 28.69 -11.23
N LEU A 21 12.71 29.03 -11.58
CA LEU A 21 11.77 29.76 -10.71
C LEU A 21 10.88 28.85 -9.84
N LEU A 22 10.89 27.53 -10.07
CA LEU A 22 10.14 26.56 -9.26
C LEU A 22 10.98 25.87 -8.17
N CYS A 23 12.29 26.15 -8.06
CA CYS A 23 13.18 25.54 -7.06
C CYS A 23 13.39 26.39 -5.80
N GLY A 24 12.55 27.39 -5.53
CA GLY A 24 12.75 28.38 -4.47
C GLY A 24 11.91 28.24 -3.21
N SER A 25 11.39 27.06 -2.86
CA SER A 25 10.74 26.88 -1.55
C SER A 25 10.47 25.43 -1.19
N ILE A 26 11.53 24.62 -1.01
CA ILE A 26 11.44 23.40 -0.23
C ILE A 26 12.80 23.17 0.44
N PHE A 27 13.06 23.78 1.59
CA PHE A 27 14.02 23.26 2.55
C PHE A 27 13.50 23.59 3.95
N THR A 28 12.69 22.72 4.49
CA THR A 28 12.74 22.35 5.90
C THR A 28 12.62 20.84 5.92
N ALA A 29 13.74 20.16 5.70
CA ALA A 29 13.89 18.79 6.11
C ALA A 29 14.07 18.82 7.63
N CYS A 30 13.03 18.45 8.35
CA CYS A 30 13.21 17.87 9.67
C CYS A 30 13.37 16.37 9.43
N ASP A 31 14.56 15.87 9.76
CA ASP A 31 14.79 14.47 10.03
C ASP A 31 13.83 14.04 11.15
N ASP A 32 12.78 13.35 10.77
CA ASP A 32 12.03 12.48 11.64
C ASP A 32 11.95 11.14 10.91
N ASP A 33 12.66 10.15 11.43
CA ASP A 33 12.64 8.75 11.03
C ASP A 33 11.24 8.13 11.26
N ASN A 34 10.23 8.74 10.67
CA ASN A 34 8.86 8.25 10.68
C ASN A 34 8.49 7.74 9.30
N ASP A 35 8.87 6.49 9.00
CA ASP A 35 8.37 5.69 7.88
C ASP A 35 6.85 5.44 7.94
N THR A 36 6.10 6.36 8.52
CA THR A 36 4.64 6.24 8.57
C THR A 36 4.06 6.83 7.30
N PRO A 37 3.39 6.03 6.46
CA PRO A 37 2.77 6.53 5.24
C PRO A 37 1.75 7.63 5.58
N THR A 38 1.79 8.72 4.82
CA THR A 38 0.78 9.79 4.90
C THR A 38 -0.51 9.30 4.24
N PHE A 39 -1.58 9.26 5.03
CA PHE A 39 -2.91 8.91 4.53
C PHE A 39 -3.68 10.19 4.16
N PRO A 40 -4.52 10.15 3.10
CA PRO A 40 -5.44 11.25 2.81
C PRO A 40 -6.42 11.44 3.98
N GLU A 41 -6.97 12.65 4.07
CA GLU A 41 -7.89 13.05 5.13
C GLU A 41 -9.03 12.05 5.31
N LYS A 42 -9.32 11.72 6.56
CA LYS A 42 -10.21 10.65 6.96
C LYS A 42 -11.66 10.96 6.60
N THR A 43 -12.25 10.15 5.74
CA THR A 43 -13.71 10.08 5.65
C THR A 43 -14.22 9.29 6.87
N GLU A 44 -15.15 9.86 7.63
CA GLU A 44 -15.78 9.16 8.75
C GLU A 44 -16.52 7.92 8.25
N THR A 45 -15.93 6.76 8.50
CA THR A 45 -16.53 5.47 8.14
C THR A 45 -17.17 4.86 9.35
N THR A 46 -18.47 4.63 9.30
CA THR A 46 -19.20 3.92 10.35
C THR A 46 -18.96 2.43 10.23
N TYR A 47 -18.46 1.80 11.28
CA TYR A 47 -18.27 0.35 11.34
C TYR A 47 -19.50 -0.31 11.96
N ASP A 48 -20.08 -1.26 11.24
CA ASP A 48 -21.03 -2.18 11.84
C ASP A 48 -20.26 -3.33 12.52
N MET A 49 -20.19 -3.25 13.84
CA MET A 49 -19.56 -4.28 14.68
C MET A 49 -20.57 -5.31 15.17
N SER A 50 -21.83 -5.23 14.74
CA SER A 50 -22.87 -6.21 15.08
C SER A 50 -22.70 -7.51 14.26
N GLY A 51 -23.25 -8.58 14.76
CA GLY A 51 -23.30 -9.85 14.07
C GLY A 51 -21.97 -10.59 13.95
N PHE A 52 -22.00 -11.71 13.26
CA PHE A 52 -20.86 -12.61 13.08
C PHE A 52 -19.78 -12.03 12.15
N ALA A 53 -18.52 -12.13 12.54
CA ALA A 53 -17.40 -11.74 11.68
C ALA A 53 -17.12 -12.81 10.64
N ARG A 54 -17.42 -12.51 9.38
CA ARG A 54 -17.00 -13.30 8.21
C ARG A 54 -15.71 -12.73 7.70
N GLY A 55 -14.58 -13.37 8.06
CA GLY A 55 -13.25 -12.85 7.83
C GLY A 55 -12.52 -13.48 6.65
N ALA A 56 -11.62 -12.71 6.05
CA ALA A 56 -10.61 -13.18 5.12
C ALA A 56 -9.24 -12.68 5.54
N ASP A 57 -8.20 -13.52 5.39
CA ASP A 57 -6.81 -13.10 5.51
C ASP A 57 -6.30 -12.67 4.13
N VAL A 58 -5.90 -11.41 4.03
CA VAL A 58 -5.36 -10.81 2.80
C VAL A 58 -3.94 -10.28 3.01
N SER A 59 -3.21 -10.88 3.93
CA SER A 59 -1.84 -10.45 4.26
C SER A 59 -0.91 -10.43 3.06
N TRP A 60 -1.07 -11.35 2.11
CA TRP A 60 -0.29 -11.48 0.88
C TRP A 60 -0.75 -10.60 -0.28
N LEU A 61 -1.80 -9.81 -0.10
CA LEU A 61 -2.44 -9.10 -1.21
C LEU A 61 -1.49 -8.18 -1.96
N SER A 62 -0.66 -7.41 -1.26
CA SER A 62 0.29 -6.49 -1.91
C SER A 62 1.33 -7.21 -2.77
N GLU A 63 1.79 -8.38 -2.32
CA GLU A 63 2.71 -9.23 -3.09
C GLU A 63 2.02 -9.79 -4.35
N MET A 64 0.79 -10.27 -4.23
CA MET A 64 0.02 -10.74 -5.37
C MET A 64 -0.21 -9.63 -6.39
N GLU A 65 -0.64 -8.44 -5.94
CA GLU A 65 -0.86 -7.29 -6.81
C GLU A 65 0.42 -6.83 -7.51
N SER A 66 1.55 -6.80 -6.80
CA SER A 66 2.86 -6.44 -7.38
C SER A 66 3.34 -7.47 -8.41
N SER A 67 2.92 -8.72 -8.25
CA SER A 67 3.20 -9.82 -9.19
C SER A 67 2.20 -9.84 -10.38
N GLY A 68 1.29 -8.86 -10.45
CA GLY A 68 0.35 -8.71 -11.56
C GLY A 68 -0.91 -9.56 -11.45
N TYR A 69 -1.17 -10.21 -10.31
CA TYR A 69 -2.43 -10.93 -10.11
C TYR A 69 -3.62 -9.99 -10.15
N LYS A 70 -4.68 -10.44 -10.82
CA LYS A 70 -5.94 -9.73 -10.97
C LYS A 70 -7.08 -10.57 -10.41
N PHE A 71 -8.09 -9.90 -9.89
CA PHE A 71 -9.27 -10.53 -9.33
C PHE A 71 -10.49 -10.20 -10.17
N TYR A 72 -11.42 -11.14 -10.29
CA TYR A 72 -12.56 -11.02 -11.19
C TYR A 72 -13.84 -11.46 -10.50
N THR A 73 -14.92 -10.78 -10.81
CA THR A 73 -16.29 -11.19 -10.46
C THR A 73 -16.67 -12.44 -11.23
N SER A 74 -17.76 -13.09 -10.84
CA SER A 74 -18.25 -14.31 -11.52
C SER A 74 -18.65 -14.09 -12.98
N ASP A 75 -18.94 -12.85 -13.37
CA ASP A 75 -19.23 -12.43 -14.76
C ASP A 75 -17.96 -11.99 -15.52
N GLY A 76 -16.79 -12.14 -14.93
CA GLY A 76 -15.50 -11.89 -15.57
C GLY A 76 -15.05 -10.43 -15.59
N LYS A 77 -15.67 -9.56 -14.81
CA LYS A 77 -15.25 -8.16 -14.66
C LYS A 77 -14.10 -8.05 -13.65
N GLU A 78 -13.01 -7.38 -14.03
CA GLU A 78 -11.91 -7.09 -13.10
C GLU A 78 -12.40 -6.18 -11.97
N GLN A 79 -12.04 -6.54 -10.73
CA GLN A 79 -12.38 -5.78 -9.53
C GLN A 79 -11.25 -5.85 -8.51
N GLU A 80 -11.09 -4.80 -7.72
CA GLU A 80 -10.15 -4.76 -6.60
C GLU A 80 -10.53 -5.82 -5.56
N CYS A 81 -9.52 -6.54 -5.03
CA CYS A 81 -9.72 -7.73 -4.20
C CYS A 81 -10.61 -7.49 -2.98
N MET A 82 -10.32 -6.44 -2.19
CA MET A 82 -11.09 -6.18 -0.97
C MET A 82 -12.51 -5.73 -1.29
N SER A 83 -12.71 -4.97 -2.36
CA SER A 83 -14.05 -4.60 -2.84
C SER A 83 -14.85 -5.84 -3.26
N LEU A 84 -14.20 -6.76 -4.00
CA LEU A 84 -14.81 -8.02 -4.40
C LEU A 84 -15.21 -8.87 -3.19
N LEU A 85 -14.32 -9.01 -2.21
CA LEU A 85 -14.60 -9.73 -0.96
C LEU A 85 -15.77 -9.10 -0.19
N ARG A 86 -15.87 -7.76 -0.21
CA ARG A 86 -16.99 -7.03 0.42
C ARG A 86 -18.31 -7.38 -0.23
N ASP A 87 -18.36 -7.38 -1.56
CA ASP A 87 -19.55 -7.73 -2.33
C ASP A 87 -19.97 -9.20 -2.10
N LEU A 88 -19.01 -10.09 -1.85
CA LEU A 88 -19.25 -11.48 -1.45
C LEU A 88 -19.69 -11.64 0.02
N GLY A 89 -19.82 -10.53 0.77
CA GLY A 89 -20.33 -10.54 2.14
C GLY A 89 -19.26 -10.74 3.23
N ILE A 90 -17.98 -10.68 2.88
CA ILE A 90 -16.90 -10.60 3.88
C ILE A 90 -16.98 -9.24 4.58
N ASN A 91 -16.87 -9.22 5.90
CA ASN A 91 -17.01 -8.01 6.71
C ASN A 91 -15.84 -7.78 7.69
N ALA A 92 -14.85 -8.66 7.67
CA ALA A 92 -13.66 -8.58 8.51
C ALA A 92 -12.41 -8.97 7.72
N ILE A 93 -11.31 -8.26 7.93
CA ILE A 93 -10.02 -8.51 7.29
C ILE A 93 -8.98 -8.79 8.38
N ARG A 94 -8.23 -9.88 8.22
CA ARG A 94 -7.04 -10.16 9.01
C ARG A 94 -5.81 -9.74 8.23
N LEU A 95 -4.90 -9.04 8.91
CA LEU A 95 -3.60 -8.61 8.38
C LEU A 95 -2.50 -9.05 9.35
N ARG A 96 -1.56 -9.84 8.85
CA ARG A 96 -0.36 -10.22 9.58
C ARG A 96 0.67 -9.10 9.47
N VAL A 97 1.40 -8.84 10.57
CA VAL A 97 2.53 -7.92 10.58
C VAL A 97 3.79 -8.65 11.04
N TRP A 98 4.84 -8.57 10.20
CA TRP A 98 6.20 -8.98 10.50
C TRP A 98 6.96 -7.85 11.21
N VAL A 99 8.09 -8.15 11.85
CA VAL A 99 8.91 -7.19 12.60
C VAL A 99 9.76 -6.36 11.65
N ASN A 100 10.58 -7.01 10.84
CA ASN A 100 11.49 -6.36 9.89
C ASN A 100 11.75 -7.30 8.68
N PRO A 101 10.74 -7.60 7.87
CA PRO A 101 10.81 -8.59 6.81
C PRO A 101 11.82 -8.25 5.71
N GLU A 102 12.25 -7.00 5.60
CA GLU A 102 13.22 -6.54 4.59
C GLU A 102 14.61 -7.15 4.80
N ASN A 103 14.92 -7.55 6.03
CA ASN A 103 16.21 -8.13 6.41
C ASN A 103 16.22 -9.67 6.42
N ASP A 104 15.08 -10.31 6.23
CA ASP A 104 14.98 -11.76 6.28
C ASP A 104 14.77 -12.34 4.89
N THR A 105 15.82 -12.88 4.31
CA THR A 105 15.89 -13.74 3.13
C THR A 105 15.15 -13.34 1.82
N GLU A 106 15.50 -14.03 0.76
CA GLU A 106 15.05 -13.80 -0.62
C GLU A 106 13.53 -13.83 -0.84
N ASP A 107 12.75 -14.35 0.13
CA ASP A 107 11.32 -14.63 -0.02
C ASP A 107 10.40 -13.54 0.56
N VAL A 108 10.92 -12.63 1.39
CA VAL A 108 10.09 -11.62 2.08
C VAL A 108 10.57 -10.21 1.76
N LYS A 109 10.18 -9.70 0.61
CA LYS A 109 10.60 -8.39 0.06
C LYS A 109 9.91 -7.20 0.74
N GLY A 110 9.89 -7.14 2.07
CA GLY A 110 9.21 -6.07 2.80
C GLY A 110 7.69 -6.25 2.90
N TRP A 111 7.12 -7.32 2.34
CA TRP A 111 5.70 -7.60 2.45
C TRP A 111 5.30 -7.86 3.90
N CYS A 112 4.15 -7.36 4.30
CA CYS A 112 3.65 -7.42 5.67
C CYS A 112 4.53 -6.66 6.70
N ASN A 113 5.40 -5.76 6.28
CA ASN A 113 6.01 -4.79 7.19
C ASN A 113 4.96 -3.78 7.68
N LYS A 114 5.33 -2.93 8.64
CA LYS A 114 4.44 -1.91 9.21
C LYS A 114 3.79 -1.03 8.13
N GLY A 115 4.55 -0.54 7.13
CA GLY A 115 4.06 0.33 6.08
C GLY A 115 3.03 -0.35 5.18
N ASP A 116 3.34 -1.56 4.71
CA ASP A 116 2.47 -2.37 3.88
C ASP A 116 1.15 -2.73 4.61
N VAL A 117 1.25 -3.11 5.88
CA VAL A 117 0.06 -3.42 6.71
C VAL A 117 -0.81 -2.18 6.91
N LEU A 118 -0.21 -1.00 7.17
CA LEU A 118 -0.97 0.24 7.31
C LEU A 118 -1.72 0.62 6.04
N LEU A 119 -1.11 0.45 4.86
CA LEU A 119 -1.77 0.72 3.58
C LEU A 119 -2.96 -0.22 3.35
N LYS A 120 -2.80 -1.52 3.60
CA LYS A 120 -3.89 -2.50 3.52
C LYS A 120 -4.99 -2.23 4.54
N ALA A 121 -4.62 -1.89 5.78
CA ALA A 121 -5.57 -1.54 6.83
C ALA A 121 -6.40 -0.30 6.46
N TRP A 122 -5.76 0.72 5.87
CA TRP A 122 -6.45 1.90 5.38
C TRP A 122 -7.43 1.59 4.24
N ARG A 123 -7.04 0.74 3.27
CA ARG A 123 -7.94 0.26 2.21
C ARG A 123 -9.16 -0.44 2.80
N ALA A 124 -8.93 -1.39 3.71
CA ALA A 124 -10.01 -2.13 4.38
C ALA A 124 -10.91 -1.21 5.23
N HIS A 125 -10.31 -0.23 5.93
CA HIS A 125 -11.04 0.79 6.68
C HIS A 125 -12.02 1.56 5.80
N ASN A 126 -11.56 2.06 4.65
CA ASN A 126 -12.41 2.83 3.73
C ASN A 126 -13.57 2.01 3.15
N LEU A 127 -13.43 0.70 3.11
CA LEU A 127 -14.49 -0.24 2.71
C LEU A 127 -15.39 -0.67 3.89
N GLY A 128 -15.19 -0.12 5.10
CA GLY A 128 -15.99 -0.41 6.29
C GLY A 128 -15.76 -1.81 6.88
N TYR A 129 -14.56 -2.39 6.69
CA TYR A 129 -14.20 -3.66 7.30
C TYR A 129 -13.84 -3.52 8.78
N ARG A 130 -14.16 -4.54 9.57
CA ARG A 130 -13.50 -4.81 10.84
C ARG A 130 -12.08 -5.26 10.56
N LEU A 131 -11.12 -4.83 11.39
CA LEU A 131 -9.73 -5.18 11.23
C LEU A 131 -9.26 -6.08 12.39
N MET A 132 -8.53 -7.12 12.04
CA MET A 132 -7.77 -7.95 12.96
C MET A 132 -6.29 -7.85 12.58
N ILE A 133 -5.47 -7.27 13.44
CA ILE A 133 -4.02 -7.20 13.25
C ILE A 133 -3.38 -8.35 14.01
N ASP A 134 -2.63 -9.16 13.29
CA ASP A 134 -1.95 -10.34 13.80
C ASP A 134 -0.44 -10.08 13.91
N PHE A 135 0.03 -9.81 15.12
CA PHE A 135 1.44 -9.55 15.40
C PHE A 135 2.21 -10.86 15.51
N HIS A 136 3.09 -11.13 14.56
CA HIS A 136 3.90 -12.35 14.56
C HIS A 136 5.11 -12.29 15.48
N TYR A 137 5.58 -11.11 15.89
CA TYR A 137 6.77 -10.91 16.73
C TYR A 137 8.06 -11.54 16.17
N SER A 138 8.04 -11.89 14.87
CA SER A 138 9.11 -12.54 14.13
C SER A 138 8.93 -12.25 12.64
N ASP A 139 9.99 -12.45 11.85
CA ASP A 139 9.96 -12.41 10.39
C ASP A 139 9.84 -13.82 9.79
N ARG A 140 9.65 -14.83 10.63
CA ARG A 140 9.45 -16.23 10.28
C ARG A 140 8.15 -16.76 10.86
N TRP A 141 7.64 -17.82 10.22
CA TRP A 141 6.52 -18.56 10.76
C TRP A 141 6.87 -19.15 12.12
N ALA A 142 6.01 -18.91 13.10
CA ALA A 142 6.17 -19.41 14.46
C ALA A 142 5.71 -20.88 14.56
N ASP A 143 6.26 -21.76 13.71
CA ASP A 143 6.04 -23.19 13.85
C ASP A 143 6.99 -23.80 14.92
N PRO A 144 6.65 -24.98 15.49
CA PRO A 144 7.44 -25.57 16.56
C PRO A 144 8.91 -25.86 16.19
N VAL A 145 9.21 -26.02 14.91
CA VAL A 145 10.57 -26.32 14.42
C VAL A 145 11.41 -25.06 14.34
N GLN A 146 10.78 -23.90 14.07
CA GLN A 146 11.46 -22.62 13.82
C GLN A 146 11.48 -21.70 15.05
N GLN A 147 10.76 -22.04 16.11
CA GLN A 147 10.80 -21.26 17.36
C GLN A 147 12.19 -21.31 18.00
N ALA A 148 12.77 -20.13 18.24
CA ALA A 148 13.98 -20.01 19.02
C ALA A 148 13.71 -20.47 20.47
N LYS A 149 14.60 -21.33 21.00
CA LYS A 149 14.56 -21.77 22.39
C LYS A 149 15.17 -20.71 23.29
#